data_bfc864a017dbb2bceea86dddc1f0b21d
#
_entry.id   bfc864a017dbb2bceea86dddc1f0b21d
#
_cell.length_a   1.000
_cell.length_b   1.000
_cell.length_c   1.000
_cell.angle_alpha   90.00
_cell.angle_beta   90.00
_cell.angle_gamma   90.00
#
_symmetry.space_group_name_H-M   'P 1'
#
loop_
_entity.id
_entity.type
_entity.pdbx_description
1 polymer ?
#
loop_
_entity_poly.entity_id
_entity_poly.type
_entity_poly.pdbx_seq_one_letter_code
_entity_poly.pdbx_strand_id
1 'polypeptide(L)'
;HGTKEVNVKEIGQSNIKYTHPGEEVIYTINKFLVTKVEFESGRVEKFNSPLKPIKNILDVENVYITFNPDEMLGLHNLGSLFSKATGVTTLSSINNVNNRALTKLKYEAAMLGANAIYIGNQYQRGNQYGNEYAPGNSTQTSYSGMAFSNESLDLDEIEQVLINQKITPFQKITLKRNGWSPNVSTISVINEKGLREFVNIDKITREEDGIYVTIRDLRTKSNQLKVVKYDDNSIVLMERDGNGITNYQMLTENHQFVKNRIN
;
A
#
# COMPACT_ATOMS: atom_id res chain seq x y z
N HIS A 1 -2.78 8.22 -18.37
CA HIS A 1 -2.94 9.66 -18.23
C HIS A 1 -3.41 10.23 -19.57
N GLY A 2 -4.59 10.88 -19.62
CA GLY A 2 -5.17 11.44 -20.83
C GLY A 2 -5.78 12.82 -20.58
N THR A 3 -5.93 13.59 -21.64
CA THR A 3 -6.70 14.85 -21.64
C THR A 3 -8.14 14.52 -22.03
N LYS A 4 -9.11 15.11 -21.33
CA LYS A 4 -10.54 15.03 -21.66
C LYS A 4 -11.10 16.42 -21.86
N GLU A 5 -11.91 16.60 -22.88
CA GLU A 5 -12.70 17.80 -23.09
C GLU A 5 -14.02 17.66 -22.32
N VAL A 6 -14.30 18.61 -21.43
CA VAL A 6 -15.45 18.55 -20.51
C VAL A 6 -15.95 19.93 -20.17
N ASN A 7 -17.23 20.06 -19.79
CA ASN A 7 -17.80 21.30 -19.25
C ASN A 7 -17.66 21.28 -17.72
N VAL A 8 -16.67 21.99 -17.18
CA VAL A 8 -16.47 22.12 -15.73
C VAL A 8 -17.60 22.91 -15.11
N LYS A 9 -18.30 22.33 -14.14
CA LYS A 9 -19.41 22.96 -13.42
C LYS A 9 -18.96 23.56 -12.09
N GLU A 10 -18.06 22.88 -11.39
CA GLU A 10 -17.59 23.27 -10.07
C GLU A 10 -16.19 22.71 -9.80
N ILE A 11 -15.31 23.55 -9.24
CA ILE A 11 -14.03 23.12 -8.68
C ILE A 11 -14.15 23.27 -7.16
N GLY A 12 -14.43 22.16 -6.50
CA GLY A 12 -14.57 22.09 -5.04
C GLY A 12 -13.23 21.98 -4.32
N GLN A 13 -13.28 21.70 -3.02
CA GLN A 13 -12.09 21.53 -2.19
C GLN A 13 -11.35 20.22 -2.55
N SER A 14 -12.05 19.10 -2.62
CA SER A 14 -11.48 17.75 -2.87
C SER A 14 -11.87 17.17 -4.24
N ASN A 15 -12.83 17.76 -4.95
CA ASN A 15 -13.36 17.20 -6.19
C ASN A 15 -13.67 18.27 -7.24
N ILE A 16 -13.82 17.81 -8.48
CA ILE A 16 -14.23 18.62 -9.63
C ILE A 16 -15.48 17.97 -10.21
N LYS A 17 -16.56 18.75 -10.39
CA LYS A 17 -17.78 18.30 -11.06
C LYS A 17 -17.78 18.81 -12.50
N TYR A 18 -18.13 17.93 -13.43
CA TYR A 18 -18.14 18.23 -14.85
C TYR A 18 -19.21 17.42 -15.58
N THR A 19 -19.54 17.85 -16.81
CA THR A 19 -20.36 17.09 -17.76
C THR A 19 -19.55 16.89 -19.03
N HIS A 20 -19.80 15.79 -19.77
CA HIS A 20 -19.28 15.67 -21.12
C HIS A 20 -20.07 16.57 -22.08
N PRO A 21 -19.47 17.02 -23.21
CA PRO A 21 -20.18 17.76 -24.23
C PRO A 21 -21.42 17.00 -24.73
N GLY A 22 -22.58 17.66 -24.71
CA GLY A 22 -23.85 17.03 -25.12
C GLY A 22 -24.53 16.16 -24.08
N GLU A 23 -23.99 16.02 -22.87
CA GLU A 23 -24.59 15.26 -21.76
C GLU A 23 -25.01 16.19 -20.62
N GLU A 24 -26.12 15.81 -19.94
CA GLU A 24 -26.57 16.50 -18.72
C GLU A 24 -26.10 15.80 -17.44
N VAL A 25 -25.54 14.59 -17.55
CA VAL A 25 -25.06 13.81 -16.42
C VAL A 25 -23.84 14.50 -15.79
N ILE A 26 -23.91 14.71 -14.46
CA ILE A 26 -22.83 15.32 -13.70
C ILE A 26 -21.89 14.20 -13.21
N TYR A 27 -20.66 14.28 -13.65
CA TYR A 27 -19.56 13.41 -13.19
C TYR A 27 -18.75 14.13 -12.11
N THR A 28 -18.22 13.35 -11.19
CA THR A 28 -17.34 13.86 -10.12
C THR A 28 -16.00 13.14 -10.20
N ILE A 29 -14.91 13.90 -10.22
CA ILE A 29 -13.55 13.36 -10.17
C ILE A 29 -12.81 13.94 -8.96
N ASN A 30 -12.00 13.11 -8.29
CA ASN A 30 -11.12 13.56 -7.23
C ASN A 30 -10.06 14.52 -7.80
N LYS A 31 -9.88 15.65 -7.15
CA LYS A 31 -8.91 16.68 -7.53
C LYS A 31 -7.47 16.18 -7.52
N PHE A 32 -7.14 15.19 -6.68
CA PHE A 32 -5.82 14.56 -6.62
C PHE A 32 -5.48 13.74 -7.88
N LEU A 33 -6.49 13.37 -8.67
CA LEU A 33 -6.33 12.65 -9.94
C LEU A 33 -6.24 13.58 -11.15
N VAL A 34 -6.37 14.91 -10.95
CA VAL A 34 -6.33 15.91 -12.00
C VAL A 34 -5.06 16.74 -11.86
N THR A 35 -4.27 16.84 -12.92
CA THR A 35 -3.04 17.62 -12.94
C THR A 35 -3.31 19.11 -13.19
N LYS A 36 -4.23 19.41 -14.12
CA LYS A 36 -4.61 20.75 -14.52
C LYS A 36 -5.98 20.80 -15.17
N VAL A 37 -6.61 21.95 -15.10
CA VAL A 37 -7.77 22.32 -15.91
C VAL A 37 -7.37 23.53 -16.77
N GLU A 38 -7.55 23.43 -18.07
CA GLU A 38 -7.35 24.52 -19.03
C GLU A 38 -8.72 24.99 -19.50
N PHE A 39 -8.99 26.26 -19.34
CA PHE A 39 -10.27 26.90 -19.74
C PHE A 39 -10.12 27.49 -21.14
N GLU A 40 -11.23 27.60 -21.89
CA GLU A 40 -11.26 28.22 -23.21
C GLU A 40 -10.73 29.67 -23.21
N SER A 41 -10.82 30.35 -22.07
CA SER A 41 -10.27 31.70 -21.86
C SER A 41 -8.74 31.75 -21.82
N GLY A 42 -8.05 30.60 -21.88
CA GLY A 42 -6.61 30.47 -21.71
C GLY A 42 -6.14 30.44 -20.25
N ARG A 43 -7.06 30.57 -19.29
CA ARG A 43 -6.73 30.36 -17.86
C ARG A 43 -6.38 28.90 -17.60
N VAL A 44 -5.28 28.67 -16.86
CA VAL A 44 -4.85 27.34 -16.44
C VAL A 44 -4.86 27.27 -14.93
N GLU A 45 -5.54 26.26 -14.39
CA GLU A 45 -5.54 25.94 -12.97
C GLU A 45 -4.83 24.60 -12.74
N LYS A 46 -3.72 24.62 -12.00
CA LYS A 46 -2.89 23.43 -11.72
C LYS A 46 -3.18 22.93 -10.32
N PHE A 47 -3.22 21.61 -10.19
CA PHE A 47 -3.43 20.91 -8.92
C PHE A 47 -2.21 20.09 -8.57
N ASN A 48 -1.81 20.15 -7.31
CA ASN A 48 -0.74 19.33 -6.78
C ASN A 48 -1.37 18.15 -6.00
N SER A 49 -1.15 16.95 -6.47
CA SER A 49 -1.58 15.75 -5.76
C SER A 49 -0.65 15.50 -4.56
N PRO A 50 -1.20 15.25 -3.36
CA PRO A 50 -0.41 14.79 -2.22
C PRO A 50 -0.02 13.30 -2.33
N LEU A 51 -0.64 12.58 -3.28
CA LEU A 51 -0.41 11.16 -3.50
C LEU A 51 0.94 10.96 -4.19
N LYS A 52 1.85 10.29 -3.50
CA LYS A 52 3.19 9.96 -4.00
C LYS A 52 3.30 8.47 -4.23
N PRO A 53 3.99 8.01 -5.27
CA PRO A 53 4.25 6.59 -5.45
C PRO A 53 5.12 6.05 -4.30
N ILE A 54 4.77 4.89 -3.78
CA ILE A 54 5.57 4.17 -2.78
C ILE A 54 6.51 3.23 -3.55
N LYS A 55 7.75 3.67 -3.76
CA LYS A 55 8.75 2.87 -4.47
C LYS A 55 9.31 1.74 -3.61
N ASN A 56 9.55 2.04 -2.35
CA ASN A 56 9.99 1.08 -1.34
C ASN A 56 8.94 1.02 -0.22
N ILE A 57 8.64 -0.18 0.25
CA ILE A 57 7.70 -0.40 1.37
C ILE A 57 8.12 0.37 2.64
N LEU A 58 9.40 0.69 2.78
CA LEU A 58 9.91 1.46 3.92
C LEU A 58 9.73 2.98 3.77
N ASP A 59 9.34 3.47 2.58
CA ASP A 59 9.10 4.91 2.30
C ASP A 59 7.71 5.37 2.82
N VAL A 60 7.36 4.94 4.01
CA VAL A 60 6.02 5.14 4.61
C VAL A 60 5.68 6.61 4.87
N GLU A 61 6.67 7.50 4.89
CA GLU A 61 6.41 8.94 5.02
C GLU A 61 5.67 9.51 3.80
N ASN A 62 5.75 8.83 2.65
CA ASN A 62 5.02 9.19 1.45
C ASN A 62 3.56 8.75 1.46
N VAL A 63 3.13 7.93 2.43
CA VAL A 63 1.73 7.51 2.56
C VAL A 63 0.90 8.69 3.04
N TYR A 64 -0.04 9.12 2.21
CA TYR A 64 -0.99 10.20 2.53
C TYR A 64 -2.04 9.71 3.54
N ILE A 65 -2.37 10.54 4.51
CA ILE A 65 -3.41 10.24 5.50
C ILE A 65 -4.46 11.33 5.49
N THR A 66 -5.73 10.94 5.48
CA THR A 66 -6.86 11.85 5.59
C THR A 66 -7.97 11.27 6.48
N PHE A 67 -8.81 12.17 7.00
CA PHE A 67 -10.08 11.88 7.66
C PHE A 67 -11.28 12.25 6.77
N ASN A 68 -11.02 12.78 5.56
CA ASN A 68 -12.05 13.17 4.61
C ASN A 68 -12.26 12.04 3.57
N PRO A 69 -13.41 11.34 3.58
CA PRO A 69 -13.68 10.25 2.64
C PRO A 69 -13.76 10.74 1.18
N ASP A 70 -14.12 12.00 0.93
CA ASP A 70 -14.23 12.55 -0.42
C ASP A 70 -12.88 12.60 -1.15
N GLU A 71 -11.78 12.65 -0.41
CA GLU A 71 -10.43 12.60 -0.96
C GLU A 71 -10.04 11.22 -1.48
N MET A 72 -10.82 10.19 -1.18
CA MET A 72 -10.61 8.82 -1.64
C MET A 72 -11.45 8.44 -2.87
N LEU A 73 -12.32 9.35 -3.35
CA LEU A 73 -13.16 9.10 -4.51
C LEU A 73 -12.31 8.79 -5.75
N GLY A 74 -12.61 7.68 -6.42
CA GLY A 74 -11.90 7.23 -7.63
C GLY A 74 -10.54 6.58 -7.37
N LEU A 75 -10.12 6.42 -6.11
CA LEU A 75 -8.96 5.62 -5.76
C LEU A 75 -9.36 4.15 -5.57
N HIS A 76 -8.42 3.25 -5.83
CA HIS A 76 -8.62 1.81 -5.65
C HIS A 76 -8.54 1.44 -4.17
N ASN A 77 -9.60 0.83 -3.64
CA ASN A 77 -9.63 0.32 -2.27
C ASN A 77 -8.89 -1.02 -2.18
N LEU A 78 -7.87 -1.08 -1.35
CA LEU A 78 -7.02 -2.26 -1.16
C LEU A 78 -7.31 -3.02 0.15
N GLY A 79 -8.29 -2.57 0.93
CA GLY A 79 -8.77 -3.26 2.12
C GLY A 79 -8.68 -2.46 3.41
N SER A 80 -9.15 -3.08 4.49
CA SER A 80 -9.20 -2.48 5.81
C SER A 80 -7.85 -2.49 6.52
N LEU A 81 -7.61 -1.45 7.32
CA LEU A 81 -6.42 -1.26 8.14
C LEU A 81 -6.80 -1.13 9.61
N PHE A 82 -5.96 -1.66 10.47
CA PHE A 82 -6.07 -1.46 11.91
C PHE A 82 -4.71 -1.42 12.57
N SER A 83 -4.46 -0.36 13.35
CA SER A 83 -3.27 -0.27 14.19
C SER A 83 -3.63 0.07 15.62
N LYS A 84 -2.81 -0.42 16.55
CA LYS A 84 -2.90 -0.11 17.98
C LYS A 84 -1.49 0.01 18.54
N ALA A 85 -1.28 1.06 19.33
CA ALA A 85 -0.09 1.21 20.16
C ALA A 85 -0.48 1.47 21.61
N THR A 86 0.32 0.97 22.54
CA THR A 86 0.13 1.14 23.98
C THR A 86 1.43 1.65 24.59
N GLY A 87 1.35 2.52 25.56
CA GLY A 87 2.50 2.99 26.31
C GLY A 87 3.18 1.85 27.06
N VAL A 88 4.51 1.85 27.07
CA VAL A 88 5.31 0.83 27.79
C VAL A 88 5.29 1.09 29.30
N THR A 89 5.22 2.36 29.68
CA THR A 89 5.17 2.79 31.07
C THR A 89 4.03 3.77 31.28
N THR A 90 3.69 4.02 32.55
CA THR A 90 2.72 5.05 32.96
C THR A 90 3.14 6.48 32.59
N LEU A 91 4.40 6.69 32.21
CA LEU A 91 4.94 7.99 31.77
C LEU A 91 4.99 8.12 30.24
N SER A 92 4.47 7.14 29.50
CA SER A 92 4.49 7.18 28.05
C SER A 92 3.64 8.33 27.51
N SER A 93 4.27 9.23 26.74
CA SER A 93 3.60 10.36 26.10
C SER A 93 2.54 9.87 25.12
N ILE A 94 1.37 10.48 25.14
CA ILE A 94 0.28 10.21 24.20
C ILE A 94 0.71 10.44 22.74
N ASN A 95 1.53 11.48 22.50
CA ASN A 95 2.05 11.79 21.16
C ASN A 95 2.95 10.67 20.62
N ASN A 96 3.83 10.11 21.46
CA ASN A 96 4.70 9.01 21.06
C ASN A 96 3.89 7.73 20.76
N VAL A 97 2.86 7.45 21.56
CA VAL A 97 1.97 6.30 21.32
C VAL A 97 1.18 6.50 20.04
N ASN A 98 0.68 7.72 19.82
CA ASN A 98 -0.03 8.12 18.61
C ASN A 98 0.84 7.94 17.34
N ASN A 99 2.06 8.50 17.35
CA ASN A 99 2.98 8.40 16.22
C ASN A 99 3.33 6.95 15.89
N ARG A 100 3.51 6.09 16.91
CA ARG A 100 3.76 4.65 16.68
C ARG A 100 2.56 3.95 16.04
N ALA A 101 1.34 4.28 16.47
CA ALA A 101 0.13 3.72 15.86
C ALA A 101 -0.02 4.17 14.40
N LEU A 102 0.22 5.45 14.09
CA LEU A 102 0.18 5.98 12.72
C LEU A 102 1.28 5.37 11.83
N THR A 103 2.51 5.30 12.33
CA THR A 103 3.62 4.71 11.57
C THR A 103 3.34 3.26 11.23
N LYS A 104 2.81 2.48 12.18
CA LYS A 104 2.40 1.10 11.91
C LYS A 104 1.29 1.03 10.85
N LEU A 105 0.29 1.91 10.92
CA LEU A 105 -0.79 1.97 9.93
C LEU A 105 -0.26 2.25 8.53
N LYS A 106 0.71 3.18 8.42
CA LYS A 106 1.40 3.47 7.15
C LYS A 106 2.18 2.28 6.60
N TYR A 107 2.91 1.53 7.45
CA TYR A 107 3.56 0.30 7.03
C TYR A 107 2.55 -0.73 6.51
N GLU A 108 1.45 -0.92 7.23
CA GLU A 108 0.41 -1.85 6.82
C GLU A 108 -0.18 -1.48 5.45
N ALA A 109 -0.46 -0.18 5.23
CA ALA A 109 -0.93 0.33 3.95
C ALA A 109 0.10 0.12 2.82
N ALA A 110 1.36 0.51 3.03
CA ALA A 110 2.42 0.34 2.05
C ALA A 110 2.62 -1.13 1.65
N MET A 111 2.49 -2.05 2.61
CA MET A 111 2.58 -3.50 2.36
C MET A 111 1.39 -4.06 1.59
N LEU A 112 0.25 -3.37 1.57
CA LEU A 112 -0.90 -3.67 0.69
C LEU A 112 -0.74 -3.04 -0.71
N GLY A 113 0.29 -2.24 -0.96
CA GLY A 113 0.47 -1.47 -2.19
C GLY A 113 -0.24 -0.11 -2.18
N ALA A 114 -0.72 0.35 -1.03
CA ALA A 114 -1.44 1.60 -0.89
C ALA A 114 -0.49 2.79 -0.71
N ASN A 115 -0.88 3.94 -1.25
CA ASN A 115 -0.21 5.22 -1.01
C ASN A 115 -1.11 6.27 -0.32
N ALA A 116 -2.35 5.89 0.01
CA ALA A 116 -3.28 6.72 0.77
C ALA A 116 -4.05 5.91 1.81
N ILE A 117 -4.38 6.57 2.92
CA ILE A 117 -5.16 6.01 4.03
C ILE A 117 -6.30 6.96 4.35
N TYR A 118 -7.52 6.45 4.35
CA TYR A 118 -8.65 7.08 5.00
C TYR A 118 -8.79 6.52 6.42
N ILE A 119 -8.75 7.40 7.42
CA ILE A 119 -9.01 7.03 8.83
C ILE A 119 -10.48 7.27 9.13
N GLY A 120 -11.22 6.18 9.34
CA GLY A 120 -12.63 6.25 9.71
C GLY A 120 -12.87 6.38 11.21
N ASN A 121 -11.94 5.86 12.02
CA ASN A 121 -12.07 5.93 13.47
C ASN A 121 -10.70 6.04 14.17
N GLN A 122 -10.66 6.85 15.21
CA GLN A 122 -9.54 7.03 16.11
C GLN A 122 -10.01 6.89 17.54
N TYR A 123 -9.31 6.07 18.34
CA TYR A 123 -9.48 6.00 19.77
C TYR A 123 -8.19 6.38 20.46
N GLN A 124 -8.29 7.26 21.46
CA GLN A 124 -7.17 7.68 22.30
C GLN A 124 -7.57 7.65 23.78
N ARG A 125 -6.67 7.13 24.60
CA ARG A 125 -6.80 7.18 26.06
C ARG A 125 -5.45 7.56 26.64
N GLY A 126 -5.45 8.57 27.49
CA GLY A 126 -4.29 8.94 28.30
C GLY A 126 -3.99 7.90 29.38
N ASN A 127 -2.90 8.10 30.08
CA ASN A 127 -2.54 7.27 31.21
C ASN A 127 -3.54 7.43 32.37
N GLN A 128 -3.93 6.32 32.98
CA GLN A 128 -4.75 6.26 34.16
C GLN A 128 -3.95 5.56 35.28
N TYR A 129 -3.67 6.26 36.34
CA TYR A 129 -2.99 5.67 37.50
C TYR A 129 -3.94 4.70 38.22
N GLY A 130 -3.39 3.55 38.59
CA GLY A 130 -4.10 2.59 39.40
C GLY A 130 -4.19 3.05 40.88
N ASN A 131 -5.04 2.38 41.61
CA ASN A 131 -5.14 2.49 43.08
C ASN A 131 -5.15 1.07 43.67
N GLU A 132 -5.31 0.95 45.00
CA GLU A 132 -5.30 -0.36 45.65
C GLU A 132 -6.45 -1.29 45.25
N TYR A 133 -7.50 -0.76 44.60
CA TYR A 133 -8.68 -1.53 44.15
C TYR A 133 -8.71 -1.78 42.64
N ALA A 134 -7.94 -1.03 41.82
CA ALA A 134 -7.97 -1.13 40.37
C ALA A 134 -6.58 -0.90 39.78
N PRO A 135 -6.14 -1.78 38.85
CA PRO A 135 -4.88 -1.59 38.15
C PRO A 135 -4.93 -0.34 37.25
N GLY A 136 -3.80 0.33 37.14
CA GLY A 136 -3.65 1.44 36.19
C GLY A 136 -3.68 0.98 34.73
N ASN A 137 -4.01 1.91 33.85
CA ASN A 137 -4.03 1.69 32.40
C ASN A 137 -3.03 2.61 31.71
N SER A 138 -2.19 2.05 30.86
CA SER A 138 -1.25 2.81 30.06
C SER A 138 -1.96 3.61 28.96
N THR A 139 -1.32 4.68 28.51
CA THR A 139 -1.72 5.43 27.32
C THR A 139 -1.92 4.48 26.14
N GLN A 140 -2.99 4.66 25.38
CA GLN A 140 -3.33 3.84 24.21
C GLN A 140 -3.84 4.71 23.08
N THR A 141 -3.43 4.38 21.87
CA THR A 141 -4.01 4.91 20.62
C THR A 141 -4.30 3.76 19.68
N SER A 142 -5.44 3.79 19.03
CA SER A 142 -5.75 2.89 17.90
C SER A 142 -6.42 3.66 16.77
N TYR A 143 -6.17 3.19 15.55
CA TYR A 143 -6.75 3.68 14.33
C TYR A 143 -7.37 2.53 13.56
N SER A 144 -8.53 2.78 12.95
CA SER A 144 -9.11 1.92 11.93
C SER A 144 -9.46 2.76 10.70
N GLY A 145 -9.25 2.18 9.53
CA GLY A 145 -9.43 2.88 8.27
C GLY A 145 -9.35 1.94 7.08
N MET A 146 -9.17 2.53 5.91
CA MET A 146 -9.09 1.83 4.64
C MET A 146 -7.85 2.28 3.87
N ALA A 147 -7.21 1.33 3.20
CA ALA A 147 -6.06 1.54 2.33
C ALA A 147 -6.52 1.84 0.90
N PHE A 148 -5.93 2.84 0.26
CA PHE A 148 -6.23 3.22 -1.11
C PHE A 148 -4.96 3.43 -1.93
N SER A 149 -5.08 3.23 -3.25
CA SER A 149 -4.03 3.55 -4.23
C SER A 149 -4.61 4.34 -5.39
N ASN A 150 -3.86 5.32 -5.88
CA ASN A 150 -4.15 5.98 -7.16
C ASN A 150 -3.56 5.21 -8.35
N GLU A 151 -2.77 4.17 -8.11
CA GLU A 151 -2.22 3.27 -9.12
C GLU A 151 -3.08 2.01 -9.17
N SER A 152 -3.59 1.66 -10.35
CA SER A 152 -4.22 0.37 -10.60
C SER A 152 -3.17 -0.59 -11.14
N LEU A 153 -3.22 -1.82 -10.67
CA LEU A 153 -2.46 -2.90 -11.28
C LEU A 153 -3.15 -3.32 -12.58
N ASP A 154 -2.43 -3.32 -13.69
CA ASP A 154 -2.91 -3.93 -14.93
C ASP A 154 -2.77 -5.45 -14.79
N LEU A 155 -3.93 -6.12 -14.58
CA LEU A 155 -3.94 -7.56 -14.31
C LEU A 155 -3.53 -8.37 -15.55
N ASP A 156 -3.83 -7.88 -16.76
CA ASP A 156 -3.45 -8.56 -18.01
C ASP A 156 -1.94 -8.46 -18.21
N GLU A 157 -1.36 -7.29 -17.97
CA GLU A 157 0.09 -7.08 -18.04
C GLU A 157 0.83 -7.92 -17.00
N ILE A 158 0.37 -7.93 -15.74
CA ILE A 158 0.97 -8.75 -14.68
C ILE A 158 0.96 -10.23 -15.02
N GLU A 159 -0.15 -10.75 -15.53
CA GLU A 159 -0.26 -12.15 -15.91
C GLU A 159 0.74 -12.50 -17.00
N GLN A 160 0.89 -11.66 -18.03
CA GLN A 160 1.88 -11.82 -19.09
C GLN A 160 3.32 -11.77 -18.57
N VAL A 161 3.62 -10.84 -17.65
CA VAL A 161 4.94 -10.74 -17.01
C VAL A 161 5.25 -12.01 -16.22
N LEU A 162 4.31 -12.51 -15.42
CA LEU A 162 4.49 -13.73 -14.61
C LEU A 162 4.67 -15.00 -15.47
N ILE A 163 4.07 -15.05 -16.66
CA ILE A 163 4.22 -16.17 -17.60
C ILE A 163 5.60 -16.13 -18.28
N ASN A 164 6.07 -14.94 -18.65
CA ASN A 164 7.21 -14.78 -19.54
C ASN A 164 8.53 -14.46 -18.82
N GLN A 165 8.48 -13.97 -17.58
CA GLN A 165 9.69 -13.55 -16.86
C GLN A 165 10.08 -14.54 -15.76
N LYS A 166 11.40 -14.73 -15.63
CA LYS A 166 11.98 -15.46 -14.50
C LYS A 166 12.17 -14.52 -13.32
N ILE A 167 11.84 -14.98 -12.12
CA ILE A 167 11.94 -14.24 -10.88
C ILE A 167 12.79 -14.96 -9.84
N THR A 168 13.50 -14.20 -9.02
CA THR A 168 14.31 -14.74 -7.90
C THR A 168 14.01 -14.00 -6.60
N PRO A 169 13.90 -14.69 -5.45
CA PRO A 169 13.66 -14.04 -4.18
C PRO A 169 14.82 -13.11 -3.80
N PHE A 170 14.49 -11.94 -3.23
CA PHE A 170 15.48 -10.95 -2.82
C PHE A 170 15.32 -10.54 -1.35
N GLN A 171 14.14 -10.04 -0.98
CA GLN A 171 13.87 -9.62 0.39
C GLN A 171 12.53 -10.16 0.88
N LYS A 172 12.50 -10.46 2.18
CA LYS A 172 11.29 -10.76 2.94
C LYS A 172 11.09 -9.67 3.98
N ILE A 173 9.93 -9.01 3.93
CA ILE A 173 9.55 -7.91 4.81
C ILE A 173 8.33 -8.37 5.59
N THR A 174 8.43 -8.47 6.92
CA THR A 174 7.36 -8.99 7.77
C THR A 174 6.96 -7.97 8.82
N LEU A 175 5.70 -7.54 8.81
CA LEU A 175 5.08 -6.73 9.86
C LEU A 175 4.19 -7.64 10.72
N LYS A 176 4.66 -7.95 11.91
CA LYS A 176 3.87 -8.74 12.87
C LYS A 176 2.70 -7.93 13.42
N ARG A 177 1.59 -8.60 13.76
CA ARG A 177 0.41 -7.99 14.37
C ARG A 177 0.74 -7.08 15.57
N ASN A 178 1.68 -7.51 16.41
CA ASN A 178 2.13 -6.76 17.59
C ASN A 178 3.44 -5.99 17.36
N GLY A 179 3.99 -6.04 16.13
CA GLY A 179 5.19 -5.29 15.76
C GLY A 179 4.87 -3.82 15.47
N TRP A 180 5.86 -2.96 15.59
CA TRP A 180 5.74 -1.51 15.35
C TRP A 180 6.40 -1.08 14.05
N SER A 181 7.38 -1.87 13.63
CA SER A 181 8.10 -1.72 12.38
C SER A 181 8.28 -3.09 11.74
N PRO A 182 8.41 -3.15 10.41
CA PRO A 182 8.67 -4.39 9.73
C PRO A 182 10.08 -4.91 10.02
N ASN A 183 10.22 -6.24 10.05
CA ASN A 183 11.51 -6.91 10.01
C ASN A 183 11.85 -7.20 8.55
N VAL A 184 13.06 -6.81 8.14
CA VAL A 184 13.56 -7.03 6.78
C VAL A 184 14.68 -8.07 6.83
N SER A 185 14.59 -9.09 5.98
CA SER A 185 15.60 -10.11 5.82
C SER A 185 15.85 -10.40 4.35
N THR A 186 17.09 -10.67 3.99
CA THR A 186 17.43 -11.16 2.66
C THR A 186 17.03 -12.62 2.54
N ILE A 187 16.43 -12.98 1.41
CA ILE A 187 16.08 -14.36 1.07
C ILE A 187 16.63 -14.72 -0.30
N SER A 188 16.94 -16.00 -0.48
CA SER A 188 17.38 -16.53 -1.77
C SER A 188 17.05 -18.01 -1.85
N VAL A 189 16.77 -18.49 -3.04
CA VAL A 189 16.87 -19.89 -3.39
C VAL A 189 18.24 -20.10 -3.99
N ILE A 190 18.97 -21.10 -3.50
CA ILE A 190 20.34 -21.42 -3.94
C ILE A 190 20.41 -22.87 -4.37
N ASN A 191 21.17 -23.16 -5.43
CA ASN A 191 21.42 -24.51 -5.88
C ASN A 191 22.52 -25.21 -5.07
N GLU A 192 22.80 -26.45 -5.41
CA GLU A 192 23.86 -27.28 -4.77
C GLU A 192 25.26 -26.65 -4.84
N LYS A 193 25.50 -25.76 -5.82
CA LYS A 193 26.77 -25.03 -6.00
C LYS A 193 26.80 -23.71 -5.20
N GLY A 194 25.75 -23.37 -4.43
CA GLY A 194 25.63 -22.13 -3.70
C GLY A 194 25.28 -20.89 -4.55
N LEU A 195 24.89 -21.08 -5.80
CA LEU A 195 24.49 -20.02 -6.71
C LEU A 195 22.98 -19.72 -6.56
N ARG A 196 22.62 -18.44 -6.64
CA ARG A 196 21.21 -18.00 -6.62
C ARG A 196 20.48 -18.49 -7.84
N GLU A 197 19.25 -18.98 -7.63
CA GLU A 197 18.40 -19.49 -8.69
C GLU A 197 17.11 -18.70 -8.84
N PHE A 198 16.51 -18.83 -10.02
CA PHE A 198 15.13 -18.43 -10.25
C PHE A 198 14.18 -19.44 -9.61
N VAL A 199 13.02 -18.97 -9.18
CA VAL A 199 11.94 -19.83 -8.69
C VAL A 199 10.93 -20.10 -9.80
N ASN A 200 10.27 -21.26 -9.73
CA ASN A 200 9.19 -21.59 -10.63
C ASN A 200 7.85 -21.17 -10.07
N ILE A 201 7.04 -20.50 -10.89
CA ILE A 201 5.65 -20.23 -10.59
C ILE A 201 4.85 -21.48 -10.97
N ASP A 202 4.31 -22.18 -9.97
CA ASP A 202 3.55 -23.42 -10.19
C ASP A 202 2.15 -23.11 -10.73
N LYS A 203 1.54 -22.01 -10.29
CA LYS A 203 0.19 -21.62 -10.68
C LYS A 203 0.00 -20.11 -10.60
N ILE A 204 -0.69 -19.56 -11.57
CA ILE A 204 -1.21 -18.21 -11.58
C ILE A 204 -2.74 -18.32 -11.52
N THR A 205 -3.36 -17.56 -10.64
CA THR A 205 -4.81 -17.53 -10.46
C THR A 205 -5.28 -16.08 -10.49
N ARG A 206 -6.23 -15.76 -11.34
CA ARG A 206 -6.88 -14.45 -11.40
C ARG A 206 -8.16 -14.49 -10.59
N GLU A 207 -8.30 -13.58 -9.64
CA GLU A 207 -9.49 -13.38 -8.83
C GLU A 207 -10.01 -11.95 -9.03
N GLU A 208 -11.19 -11.64 -8.51
CA GLU A 208 -11.80 -10.31 -8.67
C GLU A 208 -10.93 -9.18 -8.10
N ASP A 209 -10.17 -9.46 -7.03
CA ASP A 209 -9.36 -8.50 -6.31
C ASP A 209 -7.87 -8.53 -6.67
N GLY A 210 -7.45 -9.33 -7.67
CA GLY A 210 -6.07 -9.36 -8.12
C GLY A 210 -5.56 -10.68 -8.68
N ILE A 211 -4.25 -10.72 -8.88
CA ILE A 211 -3.51 -11.92 -9.32
C ILE A 211 -2.86 -12.58 -8.11
N TYR A 212 -2.99 -13.90 -8.06
CA TYR A 212 -2.39 -14.75 -7.04
C TYR A 212 -1.44 -15.75 -7.69
N VAL A 213 -0.31 -16.02 -7.03
CA VAL A 213 0.68 -16.99 -7.48
C VAL A 213 0.97 -18.04 -6.42
N THR A 214 1.26 -19.26 -6.87
CA THR A 214 1.79 -20.34 -6.04
C THR A 214 3.23 -20.58 -6.44
N ILE A 215 4.16 -20.56 -5.46
CA ILE A 215 5.59 -20.78 -5.67
C ILE A 215 6.06 -21.81 -4.63
N ARG A 216 6.38 -23.02 -5.09
CA ARG A 216 6.74 -24.15 -4.23
C ARG A 216 8.09 -23.96 -3.53
N ASP A 217 9.04 -23.35 -4.22
CA ASP A 217 10.40 -23.15 -3.73
C ASP A 217 10.51 -22.02 -2.69
N LEU A 218 9.43 -21.26 -2.49
CA LEU A 218 9.36 -20.20 -1.49
C LEU A 218 8.68 -20.71 -0.22
N ARG A 219 9.39 -20.64 0.92
CA ARG A 219 8.81 -21.03 2.22
C ARG A 219 7.81 -19.97 2.68
N THR A 220 6.55 -20.20 2.37
CA THR A 220 5.41 -19.35 2.71
C THR A 220 4.49 -20.06 3.70
N LYS A 221 3.64 -19.31 4.39
CA LYS A 221 2.57 -19.87 5.23
C LYS A 221 1.29 -20.11 4.42
N SER A 222 1.04 -19.24 3.45
CA SER A 222 -0.07 -19.37 2.51
C SER A 222 0.39 -20.12 1.27
N ASN A 223 -0.50 -20.93 0.70
CA ASN A 223 -0.26 -21.58 -0.58
C ASN A 223 -0.37 -20.62 -1.77
N GLN A 224 -0.99 -19.45 -1.56
CA GLN A 224 -1.18 -18.42 -2.58
C GLN A 224 -0.69 -17.08 -2.07
N LEU A 225 0.02 -16.35 -2.91
CA LEU A 225 0.56 -15.04 -2.65
C LEU A 225 -0.09 -14.04 -3.61
N LYS A 226 -0.63 -12.95 -3.08
CA LYS A 226 -1.21 -11.87 -3.90
C LYS A 226 -0.11 -10.99 -4.48
N VAL A 227 -0.19 -10.65 -5.76
CA VAL A 227 0.64 -9.59 -6.34
C VAL A 227 0.11 -8.24 -5.87
N VAL A 228 0.94 -7.45 -5.20
CA VAL A 228 0.56 -6.12 -4.68
C VAL A 228 1.29 -4.98 -5.38
N LYS A 229 2.38 -5.30 -6.07
CA LYS A 229 3.14 -4.34 -6.85
C LYS A 229 3.98 -5.06 -7.90
N TYR A 230 4.16 -4.42 -9.06
CA TYR A 230 5.14 -4.88 -10.03
C TYR A 230 5.72 -3.69 -10.81
N ASP A 231 6.92 -3.88 -11.32
CA ASP A 231 7.59 -3.06 -12.32
C ASP A 231 8.54 -3.96 -13.13
N ASP A 232 9.21 -3.42 -14.17
CA ASP A 232 10.13 -4.17 -15.04
C ASP A 232 11.24 -4.91 -14.27
N ASN A 233 11.58 -4.46 -13.06
CA ASN A 233 12.71 -4.95 -12.29
C ASN A 233 12.31 -5.82 -11.10
N SER A 234 11.07 -5.71 -10.63
CA SER A 234 10.63 -6.37 -9.39
C SER A 234 9.13 -6.64 -9.34
N ILE A 235 8.78 -7.69 -8.61
CA ILE A 235 7.42 -8.05 -8.27
C ILE A 235 7.35 -8.20 -6.74
N VAL A 236 6.33 -7.63 -6.12
CA VAL A 236 6.08 -7.80 -4.70
C VAL A 236 4.87 -8.71 -4.50
N LEU A 237 5.12 -9.84 -3.85
CA LEU A 237 4.12 -10.83 -3.48
C LEU A 237 3.80 -10.69 -2.01
N MET A 238 2.54 -10.83 -1.64
CA MET A 238 2.05 -10.66 -0.28
C MET A 238 1.31 -11.90 0.23
N GLU A 239 1.59 -12.27 1.48
CA GLU A 239 0.70 -13.09 2.29
C GLU A 239 0.22 -12.29 3.50
N ARG A 240 -1.04 -12.50 3.89
CA ARG A 240 -1.63 -11.93 5.11
C ARG A 240 -2.26 -13.05 5.91
N ASP A 241 -1.89 -13.15 7.17
CA ASP A 241 -2.45 -14.10 8.12
C ASP A 241 -2.87 -13.41 9.43
N GLY A 242 -3.43 -14.14 10.38
CA GLY A 242 -3.79 -13.61 11.69
C GLY A 242 -2.62 -13.06 12.51
N ASN A 243 -1.37 -13.33 12.12
CA ASN A 243 -0.15 -12.89 12.78
C ASN A 243 0.48 -11.65 12.16
N GLY A 244 0.06 -11.24 10.96
CA GLY A 244 0.56 -10.04 10.29
C GLY A 244 0.55 -10.12 8.77
N ILE A 245 1.37 -9.27 8.16
CA ILE A 245 1.57 -9.18 6.72
C ILE A 245 3.03 -9.48 6.39
N THR A 246 3.25 -10.26 5.36
CA THR A 246 4.59 -10.53 4.83
C THR A 246 4.61 -10.24 3.34
N ASN A 247 5.59 -9.43 2.92
CA ASN A 247 5.88 -9.17 1.52
C ASN A 247 7.17 -9.88 1.12
N TYR A 248 7.15 -10.52 -0.04
CA TYR A 248 8.29 -11.11 -0.70
C TYR A 248 8.63 -10.27 -1.92
N GLN A 249 9.73 -9.53 -1.87
CA GLN A 249 10.25 -8.82 -3.02
C GLN A 249 11.03 -9.81 -3.86
N MET A 250 10.56 -10.01 -5.09
CA MET A 250 11.16 -10.83 -6.11
C MET A 250 11.81 -9.92 -7.15
N LEU A 251 13.03 -10.21 -7.58
CA LEU A 251 13.67 -9.50 -8.69
C LEU A 251 13.41 -10.27 -9.98
N THR A 252 13.10 -9.53 -11.05
CA THR A 252 13.00 -10.10 -12.39
C THR A 252 14.40 -10.29 -13.00
N GLU A 253 14.50 -11.07 -14.07
CA GLU A 253 15.73 -11.23 -14.83
C GLU A 253 16.23 -9.92 -15.44
N ASN A 254 15.39 -8.90 -15.57
CA ASN A 254 15.73 -7.58 -16.05
C ASN A 254 16.50 -6.73 -15.05
N HIS A 255 16.40 -7.05 -13.76
CA HIS A 255 17.07 -6.30 -12.69
C HIS A 255 18.60 -6.40 -12.79
N GLN A 256 19.30 -5.27 -12.69
CA GLN A 256 20.77 -5.20 -12.86
C GLN A 256 21.54 -6.13 -11.92
N PHE A 257 21.08 -6.29 -10.68
CA PHE A 257 21.66 -7.23 -9.72
C PHE A 257 21.59 -8.69 -10.20
N VAL A 258 20.52 -9.08 -10.86
CA VAL A 258 20.30 -10.42 -11.40
C VAL A 258 21.19 -10.64 -12.62
N LYS A 259 21.20 -9.69 -13.56
CA LYS A 259 22.08 -9.72 -14.76
C LYS A 259 23.55 -9.91 -14.42
N ASN A 260 24.01 -9.35 -13.31
CA ASN A 260 25.42 -9.39 -12.91
C ASN A 260 25.83 -10.64 -12.10
N ARG A 261 24.87 -11.47 -11.65
CA ARG A 261 25.15 -12.59 -10.72
C ARG A 261 24.59 -13.94 -11.11
N ILE A 262 23.72 -14.01 -12.08
CA ILE A 262 23.06 -15.26 -12.53
C ILE A 262 23.49 -15.64 -13.96
N ASN A 263 24.23 -14.77 -14.66
CA ASN A 263 24.82 -15.04 -15.97
C ASN A 263 26.24 -15.59 -15.85
#